data_774568a2e3b7fdf6701aa57f1996ad81
#
_entry.id   774568a2e3b7fdf6701aa57f1996ad81
#
_cell.length_a   1.000
_cell.length_b   1.000
_cell.length_c   1.000
_cell.angle_alpha   90.00
_cell.angle_beta   90.00
_cell.angle_gamma   90.00
#
_symmetry.space_group_name_H-M   'P 1'
#
loop_
_entity.id
_entity.type
_entity.pdbx_description
1 polymer ?
#
loop_
_entity_poly.entity_id
_entity_poly.type
_entity_poly.pdbx_seq_one_letter_code
_entity_poly.pdbx_strand_id
1 'polypeptide(L)'
;VKQILAEYPGQVRLVLRYTMFHQGSEEVSRILEAARLQDVYEPVLEAVLEVQPAWHDDPKVAKAWGAAEAAGLDLSQAREDMQSERISAILDQDMQDVKTIGVRGTPTFFVNGRQLTEFGPKPLLRLVQESLPDAQK
;
A
#
# COMPACT_ATOMS: atom_id res chain seq x y z
N VAL A 1 2.64 -11.19 -4.21
CA VAL A 1 3.67 -10.48 -3.43
C VAL A 1 4.08 -11.31 -2.21
N LYS A 2 3.17 -11.70 -1.31
CA LYS A 2 3.49 -12.50 -0.10
C LYS A 2 4.35 -13.72 -0.40
N GLN A 3 4.01 -14.48 -1.45
CA GLN A 3 4.78 -15.64 -1.89
C GLN A 3 6.24 -15.27 -2.25
N ILE A 4 6.45 -14.17 -2.97
CA ILE A 4 7.79 -13.68 -3.32
C ILE A 4 8.59 -13.31 -2.07
N LEU A 5 7.98 -12.60 -1.12
CA LEU A 5 8.65 -12.24 0.13
C LEU A 5 9.03 -13.47 0.95
N ALA A 6 8.19 -14.51 0.95
CA ALA A 6 8.47 -15.77 1.65
C ALA A 6 9.57 -16.60 0.95
N GLU A 7 9.66 -16.54 -0.38
CA GLU A 7 10.65 -17.27 -1.19
C GLU A 7 12.05 -16.62 -1.09
N TYR A 8 12.11 -15.29 -0.93
CA TYR A 8 13.37 -14.52 -0.87
C TYR A 8 13.50 -13.71 0.43
N PRO A 9 13.53 -14.36 1.61
CA PRO A 9 13.59 -13.67 2.89
C PRO A 9 14.89 -12.87 3.03
N GLY A 10 14.76 -11.60 3.44
CA GLY A 10 15.90 -10.71 3.62
C GLY A 10 16.53 -10.18 2.32
N GLN A 11 16.09 -10.65 1.15
CA GLN A 11 16.63 -10.25 -0.16
C GLN A 11 15.69 -9.31 -0.89
N VAL A 12 14.39 -9.38 -0.61
CA VAL A 12 13.35 -8.56 -1.23
C VAL A 12 12.64 -7.74 -0.16
N ARG A 13 12.48 -6.46 -0.42
CA ARG A 13 11.71 -5.54 0.40
C ARG A 13 10.54 -4.99 -0.39
N LEU A 14 9.34 -5.08 0.17
CA LEU A 14 8.16 -4.42 -0.38
C LEU A 14 8.07 -2.98 0.13
N VAL A 15 7.90 -2.04 -0.78
CA VAL A 15 7.58 -0.64 -0.47
C VAL A 15 6.23 -0.33 -1.07
N LEU A 16 5.25 0.01 -0.24
CA LEU A 16 3.93 0.42 -0.66
C LEU A 16 3.88 1.94 -0.79
N ARG A 17 3.35 2.40 -1.93
CA ARG A 17 3.14 3.81 -2.22
C ARG A 17 1.66 4.01 -2.56
N TYR A 18 1.12 5.15 -2.15
CA TYR A 18 -0.30 5.42 -2.31
C TYR A 18 -0.60 6.14 -3.62
N THR A 19 -1.72 5.73 -4.24
CA THR A 19 -2.32 6.45 -5.34
C THR A 19 -3.77 6.77 -4.98
N MET A 20 -4.09 8.05 -4.87
CA MET A 20 -5.41 8.49 -4.42
C MET A 20 -6.29 8.82 -5.62
N PHE A 21 -6.64 7.78 -6.40
CA PHE A 21 -7.43 7.93 -7.63
C PHE A 21 -8.94 7.82 -7.43
N HIS A 22 -9.38 7.30 -6.28
CA HIS A 22 -10.79 7.11 -5.96
C HIS A 22 -11.20 7.95 -4.75
N GLN A 23 -12.50 8.16 -4.59
CA GLN A 23 -13.04 9.06 -3.57
C GLN A 23 -12.64 8.71 -2.13
N GLY A 24 -12.61 7.41 -1.79
CA GLY A 24 -12.21 6.93 -0.46
C GLY A 24 -10.70 6.75 -0.27
N SER A 25 -9.89 6.88 -1.33
CA SER A 25 -8.46 6.51 -1.29
C SER A 25 -7.65 7.34 -0.33
N GLU A 26 -7.89 8.64 -0.23
CA GLU A 26 -7.14 9.52 0.67
C GLU A 26 -7.37 9.14 2.13
N GLU A 27 -8.63 8.99 2.54
CA GLU A 27 -8.96 8.66 3.92
C GLU A 27 -8.41 7.29 4.31
N VAL A 28 -8.54 6.29 3.43
CA VAL A 28 -7.98 4.96 3.69
C VAL A 28 -6.45 4.99 3.76
N SER A 29 -5.78 5.76 2.93
CA SER A 29 -4.32 5.93 3.01
C SER A 29 -3.90 6.56 4.35
N ARG A 30 -4.66 7.52 4.86
CA ARG A 30 -4.45 8.12 6.19
C ARG A 30 -4.68 7.12 7.32
N ILE A 31 -5.70 6.28 7.22
CA ILE A 31 -5.97 5.19 8.17
C ILE A 31 -4.76 4.24 8.22
N LEU A 32 -4.22 3.86 7.07
CA LEU A 32 -3.06 2.97 6.98
C LEU A 32 -1.80 3.59 7.60
N GLU A 33 -1.54 4.87 7.36
CA GLU A 33 -0.40 5.55 7.99
C GLU A 33 -0.59 5.73 9.51
N ALA A 34 -1.82 5.95 9.98
CA ALA A 34 -2.12 5.92 11.42
C ALA A 34 -1.89 4.51 12.00
N ALA A 35 -2.27 3.46 11.27
CA ALA A 35 -2.00 2.08 11.66
C ALA A 35 -0.49 1.79 11.75
N ARG A 36 0.32 2.41 10.88
CA ARG A 36 1.78 2.31 10.94
C ARG A 36 2.33 2.88 12.26
N LEU A 37 1.79 3.99 12.73
CA LEU A 37 2.18 4.60 14.00
C LEU A 37 1.81 3.75 15.23
N GLN A 38 0.83 2.87 15.08
CA GLN A 38 0.37 1.93 16.11
C GLN A 38 0.95 0.51 15.95
N ASP A 39 1.89 0.30 15.02
CA ASP A 39 2.51 -1.00 14.72
C ASP A 39 1.51 -2.11 14.30
N VAL A 40 0.37 -1.73 13.69
CA VAL A 40 -0.66 -2.64 13.19
C VAL A 40 -0.90 -2.50 11.68
N TYR A 41 0.09 -2.01 10.94
CA TYR A 41 -0.06 -1.71 9.50
C TYR A 41 -0.50 -2.92 8.68
N GLU A 42 0.20 -4.05 8.77
CA GLU A 42 -0.10 -5.23 7.95
C GLU A 42 -1.50 -5.80 8.20
N PRO A 43 -1.91 -6.08 9.46
CA PRO A 43 -3.26 -6.59 9.72
C PRO A 43 -4.35 -5.61 9.30
N VAL A 44 -4.16 -4.31 9.48
CA VAL A 44 -5.12 -3.30 9.03
C VAL A 44 -5.18 -3.23 7.51
N LEU A 45 -4.03 -3.25 6.82
CA LEU A 45 -3.97 -3.27 5.36
C LEU A 45 -4.75 -4.48 4.79
N GLU A 46 -4.52 -5.67 5.32
CA GLU A 46 -5.21 -6.87 4.87
C GLU A 46 -6.73 -6.77 5.07
N ALA A 47 -7.16 -6.36 6.26
CA ALA A 47 -8.58 -6.22 6.59
C ALA A 47 -9.28 -5.17 5.71
N VAL A 48 -8.64 -4.04 5.48
CA VAL A 48 -9.18 -2.95 4.65
C VAL A 48 -9.27 -3.36 3.18
N LEU A 49 -8.27 -4.07 2.65
CA LEU A 49 -8.29 -4.58 1.27
C LEU A 49 -9.35 -5.65 1.07
N GLU A 50 -9.59 -6.52 2.05
CA GLU A 50 -10.63 -7.54 1.99
C GLU A 50 -12.03 -6.96 1.80
N VAL A 51 -12.29 -5.81 2.42
CA VAL A 51 -13.60 -5.12 2.32
C VAL A 51 -13.59 -3.99 1.29
N GLN A 52 -12.57 -3.87 0.46
CA GLN A 52 -12.43 -2.79 -0.52
C GLN A 52 -13.67 -2.57 -1.40
N PRO A 53 -14.34 -3.60 -1.93
CA PRO A 53 -15.55 -3.39 -2.74
C PRO A 53 -16.68 -2.67 -2.01
N ALA A 54 -16.70 -2.72 -0.68
CA ALA A 54 -17.73 -2.11 0.14
C ALA A 54 -17.48 -0.65 0.52
N TRP A 55 -16.23 -0.15 0.37
CA TRP A 55 -15.89 1.24 0.73
C TRP A 55 -15.33 2.07 -0.42
N HIS A 56 -14.91 1.45 -1.48
CA HIS A 56 -14.19 2.09 -2.59
C HIS A 56 -14.93 3.32 -3.17
N ASP A 57 -16.26 3.31 -3.24
CA ASP A 57 -17.09 4.43 -3.68
C ASP A 57 -17.88 5.11 -2.54
N ASP A 58 -17.61 4.75 -1.28
CA ASP A 58 -18.23 5.37 -0.10
C ASP A 58 -17.37 6.54 0.38
N PRO A 59 -17.87 7.80 0.34
CA PRO A 59 -17.10 8.94 0.80
C PRO A 59 -16.74 8.90 2.29
N LYS A 60 -17.49 8.14 3.09
CA LYS A 60 -17.24 7.99 4.53
C LYS A 60 -16.34 6.82 4.87
N VAL A 61 -16.10 5.94 3.92
CA VAL A 61 -15.33 4.69 4.05
C VAL A 61 -15.63 3.89 5.33
N ALA A 62 -16.91 3.86 5.71
CA ALA A 62 -17.35 3.30 6.99
C ALA A 62 -16.92 1.84 7.18
N LYS A 63 -16.94 1.04 6.12
CA LYS A 63 -16.50 -0.36 6.15
C LYS A 63 -14.99 -0.49 6.35
N ALA A 64 -14.19 0.43 5.81
CA ALA A 64 -12.75 0.45 6.04
C ALA A 64 -12.42 0.76 7.51
N TRP A 65 -13.10 1.72 8.12
CA TRP A 65 -12.96 2.02 9.55
C TRP A 65 -13.31 0.82 10.44
N GLY A 66 -14.44 0.16 10.17
CA GLY A 66 -14.84 -1.05 10.92
C GLY A 66 -13.85 -2.20 10.77
N ALA A 67 -13.33 -2.44 9.57
CA ALA A 67 -12.33 -3.46 9.33
C ALA A 67 -10.99 -3.14 10.04
N ALA A 68 -10.59 -1.87 10.03
CA ALA A 68 -9.37 -1.42 10.71
C ALA A 68 -9.47 -1.59 12.24
N GLU A 69 -10.61 -1.24 12.83
CA GLU A 69 -10.89 -1.47 14.25
C GLU A 69 -10.79 -2.96 14.61
N ALA A 70 -11.47 -3.80 13.85
CA ALA A 70 -11.44 -5.26 14.05
C ALA A 70 -10.03 -5.86 13.92
N ALA A 71 -9.16 -5.22 13.14
CA ALA A 71 -7.76 -5.61 12.97
C ALA A 71 -6.81 -5.04 14.06
N GLY A 72 -7.34 -4.29 15.03
CA GLY A 72 -6.59 -3.81 16.20
C GLY A 72 -6.22 -2.34 16.20
N LEU A 73 -6.73 -1.54 15.25
CA LEU A 73 -6.50 -0.09 15.24
C LEU A 73 -7.32 0.59 16.35
N ASP A 74 -6.65 1.41 17.18
CA ASP A 74 -7.33 2.36 18.05
C ASP A 74 -7.87 3.53 17.20
N LEU A 75 -9.19 3.60 17.05
CA LEU A 75 -9.82 4.59 16.18
C LEU A 75 -9.71 6.02 16.70
N SER A 76 -9.75 6.20 18.02
CA SER A 76 -9.62 7.54 18.61
C SER A 76 -8.26 8.15 18.31
N GLN A 77 -7.21 7.39 18.58
CA GLN A 77 -5.83 7.79 18.29
C GLN A 77 -5.60 7.95 16.79
N ALA A 78 -6.14 7.03 15.98
CA ALA A 78 -6.00 7.12 14.52
C ALA A 78 -6.64 8.39 13.93
N ARG A 79 -7.78 8.82 14.46
CA ARG A 79 -8.44 10.07 14.02
C ARG A 79 -7.63 11.33 14.31
N GLU A 80 -6.86 11.32 15.39
CA GLU A 80 -5.92 12.40 15.72
C GLU A 80 -4.68 12.32 14.81
N ASP A 81 -4.05 11.15 14.71
CA ASP A 81 -2.81 10.96 13.97
C ASP A 81 -2.96 11.21 12.47
N MET A 82 -4.10 10.81 11.88
CA MET A 82 -4.34 10.96 10.44
C MET A 82 -4.41 12.42 9.96
N GLN A 83 -4.59 13.37 10.87
CA GLN A 83 -4.57 14.80 10.54
C GLN A 83 -3.18 15.42 10.61
N SER A 84 -2.15 14.66 10.99
CA SER A 84 -0.80 15.19 11.15
C SER A 84 -0.19 15.67 9.82
N GLU A 85 0.64 16.70 9.89
CA GLU A 85 1.40 17.21 8.75
C GLU A 85 2.33 16.15 8.17
N ARG A 86 2.88 15.26 9.01
CA ARG A 86 3.73 14.16 8.58
C ARG A 86 3.00 13.21 7.64
N ILE A 87 1.78 12.80 7.98
CA ILE A 87 0.96 11.93 7.11
C ILE A 87 0.59 12.66 5.83
N SER A 88 0.18 13.93 5.91
CA SER A 88 -0.11 14.73 4.73
C SER A 88 1.09 14.83 3.79
N ALA A 89 2.28 15.06 4.33
CA ALA A 89 3.51 15.14 3.54
C ALA A 89 3.84 13.81 2.82
N ILE A 90 3.60 12.67 3.46
CA ILE A 90 3.78 11.34 2.85
C ILE A 90 2.84 11.18 1.65
N LEU A 91 1.56 11.48 1.81
CA LEU A 91 0.56 11.35 0.75
C LEU A 91 0.84 12.32 -0.41
N ASP A 92 1.20 13.55 -0.11
CA ASP A 92 1.54 14.57 -1.12
C ASP A 92 2.77 14.15 -1.93
N GLN A 93 3.80 13.61 -1.28
CA GLN A 93 4.99 13.10 -1.96
C GLN A 93 4.63 11.92 -2.87
N ASP A 94 3.82 10.99 -2.40
CA ASP A 94 3.39 9.84 -3.19
C ASP A 94 2.62 10.29 -4.44
N MET A 95 1.72 11.26 -4.31
CA MET A 95 0.96 11.79 -5.46
C MET A 95 1.82 12.62 -6.42
N GLN A 96 2.83 13.33 -5.95
CA GLN A 96 3.81 13.96 -6.81
C GLN A 96 4.61 12.94 -7.62
N ASP A 97 5.08 11.88 -6.99
CA ASP A 97 5.82 10.80 -7.64
C ASP A 97 4.96 10.07 -8.67
N VAL A 98 3.69 9.78 -8.34
CA VAL A 98 2.71 9.21 -9.27
C VAL A 98 2.62 10.03 -10.57
N LYS A 99 2.56 11.35 -10.47
CA LYS A 99 2.53 12.26 -11.62
C LYS A 99 3.85 12.25 -12.38
N THR A 100 4.96 12.32 -11.67
CA THR A 100 6.31 12.42 -12.25
C THR A 100 6.65 11.18 -13.07
N ILE A 101 6.34 9.97 -12.55
CA ILE A 101 6.64 8.71 -13.22
C ILE A 101 5.50 8.20 -14.12
N GLY A 102 4.36 8.89 -14.15
CA GLY A 102 3.26 8.60 -15.05
C GLY A 102 2.44 7.36 -14.69
N VAL A 103 2.26 7.06 -13.40
CA VAL A 103 1.36 5.97 -12.95
C VAL A 103 -0.08 6.35 -13.27
N ARG A 104 -0.79 5.48 -14.00
CA ARG A 104 -2.16 5.74 -14.47
C ARG A 104 -3.20 4.80 -13.86
N GLY A 105 -2.79 3.77 -13.15
CA GLY A 105 -3.69 2.79 -12.58
C GLY A 105 -3.01 1.97 -11.50
N THR A 106 -3.79 1.20 -10.79
CA THR A 106 -3.34 0.35 -9.67
C THR A 106 -3.83 -1.09 -9.82
N PRO A 107 -3.02 -2.05 -9.39
CA PRO A 107 -1.65 -1.88 -8.92
C PRO A 107 -0.65 -1.64 -10.07
N THR A 108 0.37 -0.83 -9.82
CA THR A 108 1.54 -0.68 -10.69
C THR A 108 2.78 -1.12 -9.91
N PHE A 109 3.62 -1.95 -10.52
CA PHE A 109 4.80 -2.51 -9.88
C PHE A 109 6.09 -1.99 -10.51
N PHE A 110 7.06 -1.70 -9.66
CA PHE A 110 8.45 -1.44 -10.03
C PHE A 110 9.36 -2.35 -9.22
N VAL A 111 10.39 -2.89 -9.83
CA VAL A 111 11.44 -3.66 -9.16
C VAL A 111 12.78 -2.99 -9.45
N ASN A 112 13.43 -2.46 -8.42
CA ASN A 112 14.67 -1.68 -8.55
C ASN A 112 14.59 -0.61 -9.66
N GLY A 113 13.47 0.14 -9.72
CA GLY A 113 13.23 1.19 -10.70
C GLY A 113 12.76 0.72 -12.08
N ARG A 114 12.69 -0.57 -12.34
CA ARG A 114 12.17 -1.16 -13.59
C ARG A 114 10.66 -1.40 -13.46
N GLN A 115 9.88 -0.79 -14.32
CA GLN A 115 8.44 -0.99 -14.33
C GLN A 115 8.08 -2.38 -14.87
N LEU A 116 7.13 -3.04 -14.19
CA LEU A 116 6.49 -4.25 -14.70
C LEU A 116 5.54 -3.89 -15.84
N THR A 117 5.85 -4.33 -17.06
CA THR A 117 5.08 -4.02 -18.27
C THR A 117 4.01 -5.07 -18.58
N GLU A 118 4.26 -6.32 -18.22
CA GLU A 118 3.30 -7.41 -18.35
C GLU A 118 2.75 -7.74 -16.97
N PHE A 119 1.46 -7.45 -16.74
CA PHE A 119 0.84 -7.64 -15.43
C PHE A 119 0.59 -9.11 -15.11
N GLY A 120 1.00 -9.56 -13.93
CA GLY A 120 0.72 -10.90 -13.44
C GLY A 120 1.76 -11.41 -12.44
N PRO A 121 1.43 -12.47 -11.70
CA PRO A 121 2.34 -13.01 -10.67
C PRO A 121 3.62 -13.61 -11.25
N LYS A 122 3.54 -14.27 -12.40
CA LYS A 122 4.72 -14.86 -13.05
C LYS A 122 5.67 -13.80 -13.61
N PRO A 123 5.20 -12.78 -14.36
CA PRO A 123 6.05 -11.68 -14.80
C PRO A 123 6.71 -10.93 -13.64
N LEU A 124 5.97 -10.68 -12.55
CA LEU A 124 6.51 -10.02 -11.36
C LEU A 124 7.63 -10.87 -10.72
N LEU A 125 7.40 -12.16 -10.54
CA LEU A 125 8.42 -13.08 -10.00
C LEU A 125 9.68 -13.08 -10.87
N ARG A 126 9.52 -13.17 -12.20
CA ARG A 126 10.64 -13.11 -13.15
C ARG A 126 11.44 -11.83 -13.01
N LEU A 127 10.75 -10.67 -12.95
CA LEU A 127 11.41 -9.37 -12.81
C LEU A 127 12.19 -9.27 -11.49
N VAL A 128 11.66 -9.84 -10.40
CA VAL A 128 12.37 -9.93 -9.12
C VAL A 128 13.61 -10.81 -9.27
N GLN A 129 13.50 -12.00 -9.84
CA GLN A 129 14.63 -12.92 -10.04
C GLN A 129 15.75 -12.32 -10.89
N GLU A 130 15.40 -11.61 -11.96
CA GLU A 130 16.36 -10.89 -12.80
C GLU A 130 17.07 -9.72 -12.07
N SER A 131 16.45 -9.22 -11.00
CA SER A 131 16.95 -8.09 -10.23
C SER A 131 17.78 -8.51 -9.01
N LEU A 132 17.81 -9.82 -8.70
CA LEU A 132 18.65 -10.37 -7.65
C LEU A 132 20.13 -10.44 -8.09
N PRO A 133 21.09 -10.36 -7.15
CA PRO A 133 22.50 -10.60 -7.46
C PRO A 133 22.75 -11.98 -8.09
N ASP A 134 23.73 -12.08 -8.97
CA ASP A 134 24.00 -13.30 -9.75
C ASP A 134 24.22 -14.57 -8.90
N ALA A 135 24.72 -14.43 -7.68
CA ALA A 135 24.94 -15.57 -6.77
C ALA A 135 23.62 -16.20 -6.26
N GLN A 136 22.45 -15.60 -6.56
CA GLN A 136 21.14 -15.98 -6.02
C GLN A 136 20.10 -16.22 -7.11
N LYS A 137 20.52 -16.17 -8.35
CA LYS A 137 19.71 -16.57 -9.51
C LYS A 137 19.79 -18.10 -9.70
#